data_987f59eacf97da947586dfae28a153fa
#
_entry.id   987f59eacf97da947586dfae28a153fa
#
_cell.length_a   1.000
_cell.length_b   1.000
_cell.length_c   1.000
_cell.angle_alpha   90.00
_cell.angle_beta   90.00
_cell.angle_gamma   90.00
#
_symmetry.space_group_name_H-M   'P 1'
#
loop_
_entity.id
_entity.type
_entity.pdbx_description
1 polymer ?
#
loop_
_entity_poly.entity_id
_entity_poly.type
_entity_poly.pdbx_seq_one_letter_code
_entity_poly.pdbx_strand_id
1 'polypeptide(L)'
;MEETSSLARSRRMGEMPEGKLLLSMAVPMMLSMLVQALYNIVDSVYVARVSEDCLSALSLAFPAQNILIGLGTGTGVGVSTMLSRSLGSRDNKLANRVAGNSLFLCVCCWIIMAVFGIFFADAFIRSQTDIESIRSYGDSYLRIVTIGSVFVYFEINFERLLQSTGQTKLSMWAQMIGAVANIILDPFFIYGWCGLPAMGTTGAAIATVIGQAFGALAGFLFHHKHNKEVNIRLSDCRPDGHIILDIYRIGFPSILMVGIGSLTNYLMNRILMAFTSTAVAVYGAYFKLQSFFFMPVFGLNNGIVPIVGYNYGARKKERIYRTIRYGVLYAVCILAVGLLLFEAIPGVLLQAFSPSENMLAIGIPALRRIAVHFPIAAFCIVGGSICQALGKSLYSFFTSVIRQIVALIPAAYLLSLTGSVGNVWWCFPIAEVVSACATAFFLRRALRDMDRKLTLSEE
;
A
#
# COMPACT_ATOMS: atom_id res chain seq x y z
N MET A 1 11.45 -21.42 29.08
CA MET A 1 10.10 -20.81 29.06
C MET A 1 9.86 -19.83 27.88
N GLU A 2 10.86 -19.05 27.46
CA GLU A 2 10.71 -18.09 26.33
C GLU A 2 10.80 -18.75 24.96
N GLU A 3 11.55 -19.81 24.77
CA GLU A 3 11.64 -20.58 23.51
C GLU A 3 10.31 -21.26 23.15
N THR A 4 9.58 -21.73 24.18
CA THR A 4 8.22 -22.29 24.02
C THR A 4 7.21 -21.24 23.58
N SER A 5 7.42 -19.94 23.87
CA SER A 5 6.49 -18.87 23.52
C SER A 5 6.61 -18.40 22.07
N SER A 6 7.78 -18.49 21.44
CA SER A 6 7.99 -18.10 20.04
C SER A 6 7.51 -19.18 19.06
N LEU A 7 7.88 -20.45 19.33
CA LEU A 7 7.33 -21.60 18.63
C LEU A 7 5.79 -21.71 18.74
N ALA A 8 5.21 -21.21 19.86
CA ALA A 8 3.77 -21.13 20.02
C ALA A 8 3.11 -20.06 19.17
N ARG A 9 3.84 -19.05 18.66
CA ARG A 9 3.27 -17.95 17.86
C ARG A 9 3.15 -18.29 16.40
N SER A 10 4.14 -18.89 15.76
CA SER A 10 3.98 -19.38 14.38
C SER A 10 2.99 -20.55 14.31
N ARG A 11 2.95 -21.40 15.33
CA ARG A 11 1.90 -22.42 15.47
C ARG A 11 0.50 -21.83 15.48
N ARG A 12 0.30 -20.62 16.00
CA ARG A 12 -1.00 -19.92 15.95
C ARG A 12 -1.51 -19.72 14.52
N MET A 13 -0.63 -19.41 13.55
CA MET A 13 -1.03 -19.28 12.15
C MET A 13 -1.54 -20.58 11.56
N GLY A 14 -1.10 -21.73 12.09
CA GLY A 14 -1.51 -23.04 11.67
C GLY A 14 -2.58 -23.72 12.55
N GLU A 15 -2.91 -23.21 13.74
CA GLU A 15 -3.75 -23.88 14.73
C GLU A 15 -4.95 -23.05 15.20
N MET A 16 -4.80 -21.71 15.30
CA MET A 16 -5.88 -20.82 15.77
C MET A 16 -7.03 -20.80 14.75
N PRO A 17 -8.32 -20.72 15.19
CA PRO A 17 -9.45 -20.55 14.30
C PRO A 17 -9.27 -19.36 13.34
N GLU A 18 -9.48 -19.58 12.05
CA GLU A 18 -9.07 -18.70 10.96
C GLU A 18 -9.67 -17.29 11.07
N GLY A 19 -10.96 -17.17 11.43
CA GLY A 19 -11.63 -15.88 11.60
C GLY A 19 -11.02 -15.05 12.74
N LYS A 20 -10.76 -15.68 13.90
CA LYS A 20 -10.12 -15.01 15.05
C LYS A 20 -8.67 -14.66 14.75
N LEU A 21 -7.93 -15.56 14.08
CA LEU A 21 -6.56 -15.33 13.64
C LEU A 21 -6.51 -14.12 12.71
N LEU A 22 -7.35 -14.09 11.68
CA LEU A 22 -7.40 -13.02 10.71
C LEU A 22 -7.70 -11.67 11.38
N LEU A 23 -8.71 -11.59 12.25
CA LEU A 23 -9.00 -10.36 12.98
C LEU A 23 -7.84 -9.93 13.88
N SER A 24 -7.21 -10.88 14.59
CA SER A 24 -6.08 -10.55 15.48
C SER A 24 -4.86 -9.99 14.74
N MET A 25 -4.67 -10.38 13.48
CA MET A 25 -3.60 -9.89 12.62
C MET A 25 -4.00 -8.65 11.83
N ALA A 26 -5.22 -8.63 11.32
CA ALA A 26 -5.69 -7.56 10.45
C ALA A 26 -6.04 -6.27 11.19
N VAL A 27 -6.69 -6.33 12.37
CA VAL A 27 -7.11 -5.13 13.10
C VAL A 27 -5.94 -4.21 13.43
N PRO A 28 -4.79 -4.68 13.94
CA PRO A 28 -3.62 -3.81 14.12
C PRO A 28 -3.16 -3.17 12.79
N MET A 29 -3.16 -3.92 11.70
CA MET A 29 -2.74 -3.40 10.39
C MET A 29 -3.75 -2.41 9.80
N MET A 30 -5.05 -2.62 10.00
CA MET A 30 -6.09 -1.68 9.61
C MET A 30 -5.93 -0.36 10.34
N LEU A 31 -5.68 -0.41 11.66
CA LEU A 31 -5.45 0.78 12.48
C LEU A 31 -4.19 1.52 12.05
N SER A 32 -3.12 0.80 11.78
CA SER A 32 -1.86 1.32 11.26
C SER A 32 -2.06 2.07 9.93
N MET A 33 -2.80 1.48 8.99
CA MET A 33 -3.11 2.11 7.70
C MET A 33 -3.97 3.38 7.85
N LEU A 34 -4.92 3.39 8.79
CA LEU A 34 -5.70 4.59 9.09
C LEU A 34 -4.84 5.71 9.68
N VAL A 35 -3.93 5.37 10.60
CA VAL A 35 -2.99 6.34 11.16
C VAL A 35 -2.06 6.90 10.08
N GLN A 36 -1.60 6.05 9.16
CA GLN A 36 -0.80 6.48 8.01
C GLN A 36 -1.56 7.44 7.09
N ALA A 37 -2.83 7.16 6.80
CA ALA A 37 -3.67 8.08 6.03
C ALA A 37 -3.84 9.43 6.75
N LEU A 38 -4.02 9.39 8.07
CA LEU A 38 -4.20 10.59 8.89
C LEU A 38 -2.92 11.45 8.92
N TYR A 39 -1.76 10.84 9.15
CA TYR A 39 -0.51 11.62 9.17
C TYR A 39 -0.20 12.28 7.82
N ASN A 40 -0.48 11.61 6.69
CA ASN A 40 -0.31 12.21 5.37
C ASN A 40 -1.17 13.46 5.16
N ILE A 41 -2.39 13.47 5.75
CA ILE A 41 -3.26 14.65 5.72
C ILE A 41 -2.69 15.76 6.61
N VAL A 42 -2.23 15.43 7.81
CA VAL A 42 -1.67 16.40 8.77
C VAL A 42 -0.42 17.07 8.20
N ASP A 43 0.51 16.30 7.62
CA ASP A 43 1.71 16.83 6.95
C ASP A 43 1.33 17.78 5.81
N SER A 44 0.39 17.40 4.96
CA SER A 44 -0.10 18.26 3.87
C SER A 44 -0.72 19.57 4.39
N VAL A 45 -1.44 19.53 5.52
CA VAL A 45 -2.03 20.72 6.17
C VAL A 45 -0.95 21.63 6.73
N TYR A 46 0.09 21.08 7.34
CA TYR A 46 1.20 21.87 7.86
C TYR A 46 1.96 22.60 6.73
N VAL A 47 2.25 21.89 5.64
CA VAL A 47 2.95 22.48 4.48
C VAL A 47 2.07 23.52 3.76
N ALA A 48 0.77 23.28 3.62
CA ALA A 48 -0.18 24.23 3.01
C ALA A 48 -0.26 25.57 3.76
N ARG A 49 -0.04 25.56 5.07
CA ARG A 49 -0.02 26.78 5.88
C ARG A 49 1.24 27.64 5.69
N VAL A 50 2.31 27.11 5.10
CA VAL A 50 3.52 27.87 4.78
C VAL A 50 3.30 28.71 3.54
N SER A 51 2.95 28.08 2.42
CA SER A 51 2.59 28.76 1.17
C SER A 51 1.93 27.78 0.19
N GLU A 52 1.19 28.32 -0.78
CA GLU A 52 0.62 27.52 -1.89
C GLU A 52 1.71 26.90 -2.76
N ASP A 53 2.85 27.59 -2.95
CA ASP A 53 4.00 27.08 -3.70
C ASP A 53 4.62 25.85 -3.03
N CYS A 54 4.67 25.82 -1.69
CA CYS A 54 5.16 24.66 -0.94
C CYS A 54 4.24 23.44 -1.16
N LEU A 55 2.92 23.61 -1.10
CA LEU A 55 1.97 22.54 -1.34
C LEU A 55 2.03 22.05 -2.79
N SER A 56 2.19 22.97 -3.74
CA SER A 56 2.37 22.64 -5.16
C SER A 56 3.64 21.82 -5.39
N ALA A 57 4.75 22.21 -4.74
CA ALA A 57 6.01 21.48 -4.81
C ALA A 57 5.90 20.03 -4.30
N LEU A 58 5.20 19.80 -3.17
CA LEU A 58 4.90 18.44 -2.67
C LEU A 58 4.07 17.63 -3.67
N SER A 59 3.07 18.28 -4.26
CA SER A 59 2.20 17.63 -5.25
C SER A 59 2.97 17.18 -6.50
N LEU A 60 3.95 17.97 -6.95
CA LEU A 60 4.83 17.62 -8.06
C LEU A 60 5.85 16.52 -7.69
N ALA A 61 6.27 16.44 -6.42
CA ALA A 61 7.16 15.38 -5.93
C ALA A 61 6.43 14.03 -5.73
N PHE A 62 5.11 14.05 -5.54
CA PHE A 62 4.30 12.87 -5.19
C PHE A 62 4.45 11.66 -6.13
N PRO A 63 4.52 11.80 -7.48
CA PRO A 63 4.73 10.64 -8.36
C PRO A 63 6.05 9.92 -8.10
N ALA A 64 7.13 10.65 -7.83
CA ALA A 64 8.43 10.05 -7.49
C ALA A 64 8.40 9.36 -6.13
N GLN A 65 7.71 9.95 -5.13
CA GLN A 65 7.46 9.28 -3.84
C GLN A 65 6.65 7.99 -3.99
N ASN A 66 5.66 7.97 -4.86
CA ASN A 66 4.88 6.74 -5.12
C ASN A 66 5.76 5.64 -5.72
N ILE A 67 6.70 5.97 -6.61
CA ILE A 67 7.67 5.00 -7.14
C ILE A 67 8.56 4.48 -6.01
N LEU A 68 9.07 5.36 -5.15
CA LEU A 68 9.89 5.01 -3.99
C LEU A 68 9.16 4.03 -3.06
N ILE A 69 7.93 4.37 -2.64
CA ILE A 69 7.11 3.52 -1.78
C ILE A 69 6.72 2.23 -2.50
N GLY A 70 6.40 2.31 -3.79
CA GLY A 70 6.07 1.16 -4.63
C GLY A 70 7.19 0.15 -4.72
N LEU A 71 8.44 0.61 -4.85
CA LEU A 71 9.64 -0.23 -4.87
C LEU A 71 9.81 -0.98 -3.54
N GLY A 72 9.66 -0.29 -2.40
CA GLY A 72 9.75 -0.89 -1.07
C GLY A 72 8.62 -1.86 -0.78
N THR A 73 7.37 -1.45 -1.02
CA THR A 73 6.20 -2.29 -0.73
C THR A 73 6.11 -3.50 -1.63
N GLY A 74 6.44 -3.36 -2.91
CA GLY A 74 6.47 -4.47 -3.86
C GLY A 74 7.55 -5.50 -3.50
N THR A 75 8.77 -5.06 -3.19
CA THR A 75 9.84 -5.94 -2.66
C THR A 75 9.36 -6.62 -1.38
N GLY A 76 8.72 -5.87 -0.48
CA GLY A 76 8.17 -6.38 0.78
C GLY A 76 7.09 -7.45 0.60
N VAL A 77 6.26 -7.39 -0.46
CA VAL A 77 5.29 -8.43 -0.80
C VAL A 77 6.00 -9.74 -1.15
N GLY A 78 7.07 -9.67 -1.96
CA GLY A 78 7.88 -10.83 -2.30
C GLY A 78 8.51 -11.47 -1.07
N VAL A 79 9.14 -10.65 -0.21
CA VAL A 79 9.76 -11.08 1.05
C VAL A 79 8.73 -11.73 1.97
N SER A 80 7.60 -11.06 2.24
CA SER A 80 6.56 -11.58 3.13
C SER A 80 5.98 -12.90 2.66
N THR A 81 5.75 -13.05 1.35
CA THR A 81 5.23 -14.28 0.77
C THR A 81 6.22 -15.44 0.92
N MET A 82 7.49 -15.23 0.56
CA MET A 82 8.51 -16.27 0.67
C MET A 82 8.81 -16.64 2.12
N LEU A 83 8.96 -15.64 2.99
CA LEU A 83 9.23 -15.85 4.41
C LEU A 83 8.11 -16.64 5.09
N SER A 84 6.85 -16.24 4.88
CA SER A 84 5.69 -16.94 5.45
C SER A 84 5.60 -18.39 4.99
N ARG A 85 5.92 -18.69 3.72
CA ARG A 85 5.97 -20.06 3.20
C ARG A 85 7.08 -20.88 3.83
N SER A 86 8.28 -20.32 3.94
CA SER A 86 9.42 -20.99 4.56
C SER A 86 9.15 -21.34 6.01
N LEU A 87 8.49 -20.42 6.75
CA LEU A 87 8.05 -20.67 8.13
C LEU A 87 6.97 -21.76 8.19
N GLY A 88 6.04 -21.78 7.24
CA GLY A 88 5.00 -22.80 7.15
C GLY A 88 5.54 -24.20 6.85
N SER A 89 6.53 -24.31 5.98
CA SER A 89 7.25 -25.56 5.66
C SER A 89 8.30 -25.95 6.72
N ARG A 90 8.49 -25.13 7.76
CA ARG A 90 9.51 -25.31 8.82
C ARG A 90 10.95 -25.28 8.30
N ASP A 91 11.19 -24.63 7.16
CA ASP A 91 12.53 -24.38 6.65
C ASP A 91 13.09 -23.07 7.21
N ASN A 92 13.55 -23.11 8.47
CA ASN A 92 14.11 -21.96 9.14
C ASN A 92 15.41 -21.46 8.47
N LYS A 93 16.15 -22.34 7.78
CA LYS A 93 17.37 -21.94 7.07
C LYS A 93 17.03 -21.04 5.88
N LEU A 94 16.04 -21.44 5.09
CA LEU A 94 15.54 -20.62 3.99
C LEU A 94 14.91 -19.33 4.53
N ALA A 95 14.13 -19.38 5.62
CA ALA A 95 13.52 -18.22 6.24
C ALA A 95 14.57 -17.16 6.63
N ASN A 96 15.66 -17.57 7.28
CA ASN A 96 16.75 -16.67 7.66
C ASN A 96 17.47 -16.08 6.43
N ARG A 97 17.71 -16.89 5.40
CA ARG A 97 18.33 -16.43 4.14
C ARG A 97 17.42 -15.42 3.39
N VAL A 98 16.11 -15.65 3.35
CA VAL A 98 15.14 -14.70 2.76
C VAL A 98 15.18 -13.38 3.54
N ALA A 99 15.16 -13.41 4.85
CA ALA A 99 15.25 -12.23 5.69
C ALA A 99 16.62 -11.49 5.56
N GLY A 100 17.72 -12.22 5.46
CA GLY A 100 19.04 -11.62 5.21
C GLY A 100 19.14 -10.97 3.85
N ASN A 101 18.66 -11.65 2.79
CA ASN A 101 18.63 -11.09 1.43
C ASN A 101 17.68 -9.89 1.33
N SER A 102 16.61 -9.83 2.11
CA SER A 102 15.72 -8.65 2.13
C SER A 102 16.43 -7.38 2.64
N LEU A 103 17.33 -7.49 3.62
CA LEU A 103 18.17 -6.36 4.07
C LEU A 103 19.12 -5.90 2.95
N PHE A 104 19.72 -6.82 2.23
CA PHE A 104 20.54 -6.49 1.07
C PHE A 104 19.73 -5.75 0.00
N LEU A 105 18.52 -6.20 -0.29
CA LEU A 105 17.62 -5.55 -1.23
C LEU A 105 17.18 -4.16 -0.79
N CYS A 106 17.00 -3.91 0.52
CA CYS A 106 16.74 -2.55 1.04
C CYS A 106 17.87 -1.59 0.66
N VAL A 107 19.12 -2.03 0.80
CA VAL A 107 20.30 -1.22 0.42
C VAL A 107 20.32 -0.99 -1.10
N CYS A 108 20.02 -2.00 -1.91
CA CYS A 108 19.95 -1.84 -3.36
C CYS A 108 18.86 -0.85 -3.78
N CYS A 109 17.64 -0.96 -3.23
CA CYS A 109 16.55 -0.03 -3.47
C CYS A 109 16.92 1.40 -3.05
N TRP A 110 17.56 1.55 -1.90
CA TRP A 110 18.07 2.84 -1.43
C TRP A 110 19.08 3.44 -2.40
N ILE A 111 20.09 2.68 -2.84
CA ILE A 111 21.10 3.17 -3.79
C ILE A 111 20.45 3.67 -5.07
N ILE A 112 19.48 2.92 -5.63
CA ILE A 112 18.74 3.32 -6.84
C ILE A 112 18.05 4.68 -6.61
N MET A 113 17.34 4.84 -5.51
CA MET A 113 16.61 6.08 -5.23
C MET A 113 17.52 7.22 -4.80
N ALA A 114 18.61 6.96 -4.11
CA ALA A 114 19.62 7.98 -3.78
C ALA A 114 20.30 8.51 -5.05
N VAL A 115 20.68 7.64 -5.99
CA VAL A 115 21.22 8.04 -7.30
C VAL A 115 20.19 8.88 -8.06
N PHE A 116 18.92 8.47 -8.07
CA PHE A 116 17.84 9.26 -8.66
C PHE A 116 17.76 10.66 -8.01
N GLY A 117 17.76 10.74 -6.68
CA GLY A 117 17.69 12.01 -5.95
C GLY A 117 18.87 12.94 -6.19
N ILE A 118 20.08 12.38 -6.29
CA ILE A 118 21.30 13.19 -6.50
C ILE A 118 21.35 13.74 -7.93
N PHE A 119 21.06 12.92 -8.94
CA PHE A 119 21.31 13.26 -10.33
C PHE A 119 20.07 13.69 -11.12
N PHE A 120 18.86 13.22 -10.74
CA PHE A 120 17.65 13.39 -11.55
C PHE A 120 16.54 14.17 -10.87
N ALA A 121 16.61 14.49 -9.57
CA ALA A 121 15.52 15.17 -8.85
C ALA A 121 15.20 16.55 -9.47
N ASP A 122 16.20 17.38 -9.71
CA ASP A 122 16.03 18.70 -10.34
C ASP A 122 15.45 18.58 -11.76
N ALA A 123 15.97 17.68 -12.59
CA ALA A 123 15.46 17.45 -13.93
C ALA A 123 14.00 16.97 -13.92
N PHE A 124 13.64 16.12 -12.94
CA PHE A 124 12.28 15.62 -12.77
C PHE A 124 11.30 16.75 -12.40
N ILE A 125 11.68 17.64 -11.47
CA ILE A 125 10.82 18.77 -11.08
C ILE A 125 10.77 19.81 -12.21
N ARG A 126 11.88 20.12 -12.86
CA ARG A 126 11.93 21.02 -14.04
C ARG A 126 11.01 20.57 -15.18
N SER A 127 10.87 19.28 -15.39
CA SER A 127 9.97 18.77 -16.44
C SER A 127 8.48 19.06 -16.18
N GLN A 128 8.14 19.53 -14.97
CA GLN A 128 6.76 19.74 -14.55
C GLN A 128 6.40 21.20 -14.29
N THR A 129 7.39 22.06 -14.01
CA THR A 129 7.14 23.49 -13.72
C THR A 129 8.33 24.37 -14.08
N ASP A 130 8.02 25.57 -14.60
CA ASP A 130 8.98 26.63 -14.87
C ASP A 130 9.08 27.66 -13.72
N ILE A 131 8.23 27.53 -12.68
CA ILE A 131 8.18 28.46 -11.55
C ILE A 131 9.35 28.13 -10.61
N GLU A 132 10.29 29.06 -10.49
CA GLU A 132 11.57 28.88 -9.77
C GLU A 132 11.36 28.56 -8.28
N SER A 133 10.38 29.22 -7.61
CA SER A 133 10.07 28.96 -6.21
C SER A 133 9.60 27.50 -5.97
N ILE A 134 8.65 27.03 -6.79
CA ILE A 134 8.11 25.66 -6.71
C ILE A 134 9.19 24.64 -7.01
N ARG A 135 10.04 24.96 -8.01
CA ARG A 135 11.16 24.09 -8.41
C ARG A 135 12.17 23.94 -7.28
N SER A 136 12.60 25.03 -6.66
CA SER A 136 13.57 25.01 -5.54
C SER A 136 13.04 24.19 -4.36
N TYR A 137 11.77 24.40 -3.98
CA TYR A 137 11.13 23.64 -2.91
C TYR A 137 10.98 22.16 -3.25
N GLY A 138 10.55 21.84 -4.48
CA GLY A 138 10.34 20.46 -4.94
C GLY A 138 11.66 19.68 -5.06
N ASP A 139 12.71 20.29 -5.59
CA ASP A 139 14.04 19.67 -5.70
C ASP A 139 14.63 19.37 -4.33
N SER A 140 14.62 20.36 -3.42
CA SER A 140 15.12 20.18 -2.05
C SER A 140 14.37 19.07 -1.31
N TYR A 141 13.04 19.06 -1.41
CA TYR A 141 12.19 18.04 -0.81
C TYR A 141 12.51 16.64 -1.37
N LEU A 142 12.52 16.51 -2.69
CA LEU A 142 12.70 15.23 -3.37
C LEU A 142 14.09 14.65 -3.12
N ARG A 143 15.14 15.47 -3.13
CA ARG A 143 16.52 15.05 -2.81
C ARG A 143 16.60 14.47 -1.40
N ILE A 144 16.06 15.18 -0.39
CA ILE A 144 16.13 14.74 1.00
C ILE A 144 15.40 13.42 1.19
N VAL A 145 14.16 13.30 0.67
CA VAL A 145 13.35 12.10 0.82
C VAL A 145 13.95 10.89 0.11
N THR A 146 14.54 11.09 -1.09
CA THR A 146 15.13 9.99 -1.85
C THR A 146 16.48 9.56 -1.30
N ILE A 147 17.34 10.49 -0.86
CA ILE A 147 18.62 10.17 -0.20
C ILE A 147 18.35 9.53 1.17
N GLY A 148 17.36 10.06 1.93
CA GLY A 148 16.93 9.51 3.21
C GLY A 148 16.10 8.22 3.12
N SER A 149 15.78 7.75 1.92
CA SER A 149 14.90 6.59 1.71
C SER A 149 15.42 5.26 2.28
N VAL A 150 16.67 5.21 2.70
CA VAL A 150 17.22 4.06 3.44
C VAL A 150 16.32 3.70 4.62
N PHE A 151 15.84 4.69 5.37
CA PHE A 151 15.04 4.44 6.57
C PHE A 151 13.67 3.87 6.24
N VAL A 152 12.98 4.38 5.22
CA VAL A 152 11.67 3.84 4.82
C VAL A 152 11.77 2.41 4.29
N TYR A 153 12.85 2.06 3.57
CA TYR A 153 13.05 0.70 3.10
C TYR A 153 13.29 -0.28 4.25
N PHE A 154 14.11 0.12 5.23
CA PHE A 154 14.30 -0.70 6.44
C PHE A 154 13.03 -0.77 7.29
N GLU A 155 12.28 0.32 7.43
CA GLU A 155 10.98 0.35 8.12
C GLU A 155 10.01 -0.65 7.50
N ILE A 156 9.74 -0.54 6.20
CA ILE A 156 8.86 -1.45 5.45
C ILE A 156 9.35 -2.90 5.59
N ASN A 157 10.65 -3.13 5.49
CA ASN A 157 11.20 -4.48 5.59
C ASN A 157 10.97 -5.10 6.98
N PHE A 158 11.30 -4.39 8.07
CA PHE A 158 11.06 -4.91 9.42
C PHE A 158 9.58 -5.11 9.72
N GLU A 159 8.71 -4.24 9.21
CA GLU A 159 7.27 -4.47 9.25
C GLU A 159 6.88 -5.78 8.58
N ARG A 160 7.38 -6.07 7.38
CA ARG A 160 7.10 -7.31 6.66
C ARG A 160 7.64 -8.54 7.38
N LEU A 161 8.82 -8.47 7.98
CA LEU A 161 9.39 -9.56 8.79
C LEU A 161 8.50 -9.85 10.01
N LEU A 162 8.05 -8.81 10.73
CA LEU A 162 7.14 -8.93 11.88
C LEU A 162 5.76 -9.46 11.48
N GLN A 163 5.19 -8.99 10.36
CA GLN A 163 3.91 -9.46 9.83
C GLN A 163 3.97 -10.94 9.44
N SER A 164 5.05 -11.36 8.77
CA SER A 164 5.26 -12.74 8.30
C SER A 164 5.39 -13.75 9.44
N THR A 165 5.79 -13.32 10.63
CA THR A 165 5.86 -14.14 11.83
C THR A 165 4.63 -13.98 12.75
N GLY A 166 3.57 -13.31 12.27
CA GLY A 166 2.33 -13.10 13.00
C GLY A 166 2.38 -12.03 14.09
N GLN A 167 3.44 -11.20 14.13
CA GLN A 167 3.63 -10.16 15.14
C GLN A 167 3.12 -8.79 14.66
N THR A 168 1.92 -8.76 14.08
CA THR A 168 1.31 -7.56 13.47
C THR A 168 1.10 -6.41 14.46
N LYS A 169 0.91 -6.70 15.76
CA LYS A 169 0.84 -5.66 16.80
C LYS A 169 2.15 -4.88 16.92
N LEU A 170 3.30 -5.57 16.84
CA LEU A 170 4.61 -4.92 16.93
C LEU A 170 4.90 -4.14 15.63
N SER A 171 4.50 -4.67 14.48
CA SER A 171 4.54 -3.94 13.20
C SER A 171 3.73 -2.64 13.28
N MET A 172 2.49 -2.70 13.80
CA MET A 172 1.67 -1.53 14.03
C MET A 172 2.36 -0.49 14.92
N TRP A 173 2.93 -0.92 16.05
CA TRP A 173 3.62 0.00 16.97
C TRP A 173 4.84 0.64 16.33
N ALA A 174 5.63 -0.10 15.54
CA ALA A 174 6.77 0.47 14.81
C ALA A 174 6.34 1.58 13.88
N GLN A 175 5.30 1.34 13.05
CA GLN A 175 4.74 2.32 12.13
C GLN A 175 4.12 3.52 12.87
N MET A 176 3.41 3.29 13.98
CA MET A 176 2.83 4.37 14.79
C MET A 176 3.90 5.26 15.41
N ILE A 177 5.01 4.69 15.90
CA ILE A 177 6.14 5.46 16.43
C ILE A 177 6.71 6.38 15.35
N GLY A 178 6.90 5.87 14.13
CA GLY A 178 7.36 6.68 12.99
C GLY A 178 6.40 7.81 12.65
N ALA A 179 5.10 7.50 12.52
CA ALA A 179 4.07 8.47 12.18
C ALA A 179 3.90 9.57 13.27
N VAL A 180 3.87 9.19 14.54
CA VAL A 180 3.77 10.14 15.66
C VAL A 180 5.01 11.02 15.75
N ALA A 181 6.22 10.43 15.58
CA ALA A 181 7.45 11.21 15.55
C ALA A 181 7.43 12.24 14.42
N ASN A 182 6.98 11.89 13.22
CA ASN A 182 6.85 12.80 12.10
C ASN A 182 5.87 13.96 12.46
N ILE A 183 4.64 13.66 12.89
CA ILE A 183 3.64 14.69 13.26
C ILE A 183 4.18 15.66 14.32
N ILE A 184 4.95 15.17 15.29
CA ILE A 184 5.54 16.01 16.34
C ILE A 184 6.67 16.87 15.76
N LEU A 185 7.52 16.32 14.88
CA LEU A 185 8.69 17.00 14.34
C LEU A 185 8.35 18.01 13.23
N ASP A 186 7.26 17.82 12.50
CA ASP A 186 6.82 18.71 11.43
C ASP A 186 6.76 20.18 11.86
N PRO A 187 6.05 20.59 12.93
CA PRO A 187 6.01 21.98 13.34
C PRO A 187 7.39 22.56 13.71
N PHE A 188 8.28 21.74 14.27
CA PHE A 188 9.63 22.19 14.64
C PHE A 188 10.48 22.53 13.42
N PHE A 189 10.47 21.70 12.40
CA PHE A 189 11.28 21.91 11.19
C PHE A 189 10.59 22.80 10.15
N ILE A 190 9.27 22.69 10.01
CA ILE A 190 8.51 23.49 9.02
C ILE A 190 8.46 24.94 9.45
N TYR A 191 8.06 25.21 10.71
CA TYR A 191 7.83 26.58 11.21
C TYR A 191 8.98 27.16 12.03
N GLY A 192 10.00 26.33 12.37
CA GLY A 192 11.14 26.77 13.14
C GLY A 192 10.87 26.93 14.65
N TRP A 193 10.03 26.10 15.25
CA TRP A 193 9.77 26.14 16.67
C TRP A 193 11.04 25.80 17.49
N CYS A 194 11.10 26.26 18.74
CA CYS A 194 12.22 26.07 19.66
C CYS A 194 13.58 26.62 19.17
N GLY A 195 13.57 27.66 18.33
CA GLY A 195 14.80 28.32 17.86
C GLY A 195 15.46 27.66 16.67
N LEU A 196 14.82 26.70 16.04
CA LEU A 196 15.24 26.16 14.73
C LEU A 196 14.91 27.12 13.61
N PRO A 197 15.64 27.13 12.48
CA PRO A 197 15.25 27.91 11.31
C PRO A 197 13.98 27.33 10.70
N ALA A 198 13.06 28.17 10.24
CA ALA A 198 11.90 27.75 9.48
C ALA A 198 12.34 27.26 8.10
N MET A 199 12.15 25.97 7.80
CA MET A 199 12.66 25.32 6.59
C MET A 199 11.56 25.00 5.56
N GLY A 200 10.28 25.23 5.87
CA GLY A 200 9.17 24.95 4.95
C GLY A 200 9.15 23.49 4.47
N THR A 201 9.14 23.29 3.13
CA THR A 201 9.14 21.94 2.52
C THR A 201 10.37 21.11 2.85
N THR A 202 11.53 21.74 2.96
CA THR A 202 12.77 21.08 3.40
C THR A 202 12.62 20.52 4.82
N GLY A 203 11.97 21.28 5.70
CA GLY A 203 11.65 20.86 7.07
C GLY A 203 10.71 19.65 7.11
N ALA A 204 9.67 19.64 6.28
CA ALA A 204 8.76 18.50 6.13
C ALA A 204 9.50 17.23 5.64
N ALA A 205 10.40 17.38 4.66
CA ALA A 205 11.24 16.26 4.19
C ALA A 205 12.13 15.68 5.29
N ILE A 206 12.78 16.55 6.08
CA ILE A 206 13.65 16.13 7.19
C ILE A 206 12.82 15.43 8.28
N ALA A 207 11.68 16.00 8.68
CA ALA A 207 10.79 15.40 9.67
C ALA A 207 10.29 14.01 9.22
N THR A 208 9.92 13.87 7.94
CA THR A 208 9.52 12.58 7.35
C THR A 208 10.64 11.56 7.43
N VAL A 209 11.86 11.91 7.04
CA VAL A 209 13.01 10.99 7.08
C VAL A 209 13.36 10.59 8.51
N ILE A 210 13.30 11.52 9.46
CA ILE A 210 13.54 11.23 10.88
C ILE A 210 12.42 10.35 11.44
N GLY A 211 11.16 10.61 11.11
CA GLY A 211 10.04 9.76 11.49
C GLY A 211 10.23 8.32 11.00
N GLN A 212 10.59 8.15 9.73
CA GLN A 212 10.92 6.83 9.16
C GLN A 212 12.12 6.18 9.84
N ALA A 213 13.14 6.95 10.26
CA ALA A 213 14.26 6.43 11.04
C ALA A 213 13.82 5.89 12.40
N PHE A 214 12.91 6.59 13.11
CA PHE A 214 12.32 6.08 14.35
C PHE A 214 11.48 4.82 14.11
N GLY A 215 10.69 4.77 13.06
CA GLY A 215 9.92 3.59 12.65
C GLY A 215 10.83 2.40 12.34
N ALA A 216 11.89 2.61 11.55
CA ALA A 216 12.88 1.59 11.21
C ALA A 216 13.62 1.08 12.47
N LEU A 217 14.05 1.98 13.35
CA LEU A 217 14.71 1.62 14.61
C LEU A 217 13.78 0.81 15.52
N ALA A 218 12.54 1.24 15.69
CA ALA A 218 11.53 0.53 16.45
C ALA A 218 11.27 -0.86 15.87
N GLY A 219 11.11 -0.96 14.55
CA GLY A 219 10.94 -2.22 13.82
C GLY A 219 12.13 -3.17 14.03
N PHE A 220 13.35 -2.65 13.92
CA PHE A 220 14.58 -3.41 14.19
C PHE A 220 14.62 -3.92 15.63
N LEU A 221 14.38 -3.05 16.63
CA LEU A 221 14.39 -3.42 18.02
C LEU A 221 13.33 -4.47 18.38
N PHE A 222 12.12 -4.31 17.84
CA PHE A 222 11.04 -5.27 18.01
C PHE A 222 11.37 -6.61 17.35
N HIS A 223 11.94 -6.58 16.14
CA HIS A 223 12.39 -7.78 15.45
C HIS A 223 13.48 -8.50 16.28
N HIS A 224 14.52 -7.80 16.69
CA HIS A 224 15.64 -8.37 17.45
C HIS A 224 15.18 -8.96 18.79
N LYS A 225 14.33 -8.25 19.53
CA LYS A 225 13.90 -8.66 20.87
C LYS A 225 12.81 -9.73 20.87
N HIS A 226 11.87 -9.68 19.93
CA HIS A 226 10.65 -10.50 19.99
C HIS A 226 10.52 -11.51 18.84
N ASN A 227 11.25 -11.37 17.74
CA ASN A 227 11.12 -12.22 16.56
C ASN A 227 12.19 -13.33 16.53
N LYS A 228 12.08 -14.26 17.48
CA LYS A 228 13.06 -15.37 17.62
C LYS A 228 12.95 -16.44 16.51
N GLU A 229 11.90 -16.40 15.71
CA GLU A 229 11.68 -17.36 14.62
C GLU A 229 12.57 -17.09 13.41
N VAL A 230 12.97 -15.83 13.23
CA VAL A 230 13.83 -15.38 12.15
C VAL A 230 15.07 -14.74 12.77
N ASN A 231 16.17 -15.49 12.74
CA ASN A 231 17.44 -15.04 13.31
C ASN A 231 18.41 -14.70 12.18
N ILE A 232 18.54 -13.40 11.89
CA ILE A 232 19.37 -12.91 10.78
C ILE A 232 20.82 -12.86 11.24
N ARG A 233 21.68 -13.64 10.59
CA ARG A 233 23.14 -13.58 10.76
C ARG A 233 23.75 -12.82 9.58
N LEU A 234 24.91 -12.21 9.78
CA LEU A 234 25.65 -11.54 8.70
C LEU A 234 25.92 -12.45 7.50
N SER A 235 26.08 -13.75 7.72
CA SER A 235 26.21 -14.75 6.66
C SER A 235 24.98 -14.88 5.78
N ASP A 236 23.78 -14.63 6.33
CA ASP A 236 22.51 -14.74 5.62
C ASP A 236 22.24 -13.52 4.73
N CYS A 237 22.95 -12.41 4.97
CA CYS A 237 22.89 -11.19 4.16
C CYS A 237 23.68 -11.30 2.84
N ARG A 238 24.43 -12.39 2.62
CA ARG A 238 25.12 -12.59 1.34
C ARG A 238 24.09 -12.75 0.23
N PRO A 239 24.23 -11.98 -0.88
CA PRO A 239 23.27 -12.01 -1.98
C PRO A 239 23.19 -13.41 -2.59
N ASP A 240 21.99 -13.95 -2.65
CA ASP A 240 21.67 -15.19 -3.32
C ASP A 240 20.75 -14.91 -4.52
N GLY A 241 21.29 -15.07 -5.72
CA GLY A 241 20.59 -14.75 -6.97
C GLY A 241 19.26 -15.51 -7.12
N HIS A 242 19.15 -16.75 -6.62
CA HIS A 242 17.90 -17.53 -6.69
C HIS A 242 16.84 -16.94 -5.75
N ILE A 243 17.22 -16.62 -4.52
CA ILE A 243 16.31 -16.01 -3.54
C ILE A 243 15.84 -14.63 -4.02
N ILE A 244 16.76 -13.81 -4.52
CA ILE A 244 16.47 -12.48 -5.05
C ILE A 244 15.52 -12.57 -6.23
N LEU A 245 15.78 -13.48 -7.18
CA LEU A 245 14.91 -13.70 -8.34
C LEU A 245 13.51 -14.13 -7.91
N ASP A 246 13.39 -15.03 -6.95
CA ASP A 246 12.10 -15.49 -6.46
C ASP A 246 11.33 -14.38 -5.70
N ILE A 247 12.03 -13.53 -4.93
CA ILE A 247 11.43 -12.34 -4.30
C ILE A 247 10.88 -11.41 -5.38
N TYR A 248 11.65 -11.08 -6.41
CA TYR A 248 11.18 -10.16 -7.46
C TYR A 248 10.18 -10.79 -8.43
N ARG A 249 10.20 -12.10 -8.63
CA ARG A 249 9.16 -12.79 -9.39
C ARG A 249 7.76 -12.57 -8.78
N ILE A 250 7.72 -12.40 -7.46
CA ILE A 250 6.48 -12.09 -6.73
C ILE A 250 6.31 -10.56 -6.58
N GLY A 251 7.38 -9.85 -6.23
CA GLY A 251 7.35 -8.43 -5.88
C GLY A 251 7.26 -7.49 -7.07
N PHE A 252 7.93 -7.78 -8.18
CA PHE A 252 7.99 -6.89 -9.34
C PHE A 252 6.63 -6.57 -9.96
N PRO A 253 5.71 -7.53 -10.15
CA PRO A 253 4.35 -7.21 -10.59
C PRO A 253 3.62 -6.25 -9.66
N SER A 254 3.89 -6.32 -8.34
CA SER A 254 3.31 -5.41 -7.35
C SER A 254 3.86 -3.99 -7.46
N ILE A 255 5.15 -3.83 -7.80
CA ILE A 255 5.75 -2.52 -8.11
C ILE A 255 5.04 -1.89 -9.31
N LEU A 256 4.87 -2.64 -10.39
CA LEU A 256 4.22 -2.15 -11.61
C LEU A 256 2.76 -1.72 -11.37
N MET A 257 2.02 -2.39 -10.48
CA MET A 257 0.64 -2.04 -10.15
C MET A 257 0.51 -0.61 -9.58
N VAL A 258 1.51 -0.14 -8.83
CA VAL A 258 1.53 1.25 -8.32
C VAL A 258 1.63 2.25 -9.46
N GLY A 259 2.47 1.97 -10.44
CA GLY A 259 2.61 2.82 -11.64
C GLY A 259 1.33 2.89 -12.47
N ILE A 260 0.63 1.76 -12.62
CA ILE A 260 -0.66 1.71 -13.36
C ILE A 260 -1.70 2.61 -12.68
N GLY A 261 -1.76 2.61 -11.34
CA GLY A 261 -2.68 3.48 -10.60
C GLY A 261 -2.43 4.97 -10.89
N SER A 262 -1.19 5.40 -10.95
CA SER A 262 -0.81 6.77 -11.27
C SER A 262 -1.19 7.15 -12.71
N LEU A 263 -0.94 6.25 -13.67
CA LEU A 263 -1.33 6.45 -15.07
C LEU A 263 -2.85 6.56 -15.23
N THR A 264 -3.59 5.70 -14.53
CA THR A 264 -5.06 5.71 -14.56
C THR A 264 -5.61 7.03 -14.03
N ASN A 265 -5.07 7.55 -12.92
CA ASN A 265 -5.48 8.84 -12.39
C ASN A 265 -5.22 9.99 -13.36
N TYR A 266 -4.07 9.98 -14.03
CA TYR A 266 -3.74 10.98 -15.05
C TYR A 266 -4.76 10.94 -16.20
N LEU A 267 -5.04 9.76 -16.75
CA LEU A 267 -5.98 9.61 -17.87
C LEU A 267 -7.41 9.99 -17.48
N MET A 268 -7.87 9.60 -16.28
CA MET A 268 -9.19 10.00 -15.77
C MET A 268 -9.31 11.51 -15.63
N ASN A 269 -8.29 12.17 -15.06
CA ASN A 269 -8.27 13.62 -14.95
C ASN A 269 -8.35 14.30 -16.33
N ARG A 270 -7.68 13.76 -17.35
CA ARG A 270 -7.76 14.27 -18.72
C ARG A 270 -9.18 14.15 -19.29
N ILE A 271 -9.86 13.03 -19.08
CA ILE A 271 -11.24 12.81 -19.53
C ILE A 271 -12.19 13.77 -18.81
N LEU A 272 -12.07 13.91 -17.49
CA LEU A 272 -12.97 14.76 -16.70
C LEU A 272 -12.72 16.27 -16.94
N MET A 273 -11.47 16.68 -17.20
CA MET A 273 -11.12 18.06 -17.52
C MET A 273 -11.78 18.53 -18.82
N ALA A 274 -12.07 17.62 -19.76
CA ALA A 274 -12.79 17.95 -20.98
C ALA A 274 -14.24 18.42 -20.74
N PHE A 275 -14.82 18.09 -19.57
CA PHE A 275 -16.15 18.60 -19.17
C PHE A 275 -16.02 19.87 -18.33
N THR A 276 -15.34 19.79 -17.20
CA THR A 276 -15.19 20.92 -16.25
C THR A 276 -14.11 20.64 -15.22
N SER A 277 -13.42 21.67 -14.78
CA SER A 277 -12.47 21.58 -13.64
C SER A 277 -13.14 21.10 -12.35
N THR A 278 -14.45 21.44 -12.17
CA THR A 278 -15.23 20.96 -11.02
C THR A 278 -15.35 19.45 -10.99
N ALA A 279 -15.48 18.78 -12.16
CA ALA A 279 -15.50 17.31 -12.21
C ALA A 279 -14.18 16.68 -11.75
N VAL A 280 -13.06 17.31 -12.07
CA VAL A 280 -11.74 16.89 -11.57
C VAL A 280 -11.63 17.09 -10.06
N ALA A 281 -12.14 18.19 -9.51
CA ALA A 281 -12.20 18.47 -8.07
C ALA A 281 -13.06 17.43 -7.35
N VAL A 282 -14.22 17.06 -7.90
CA VAL A 282 -15.08 15.98 -7.38
C VAL A 282 -14.35 14.64 -7.36
N TYR A 283 -13.63 14.31 -8.43
CA TYR A 283 -12.83 13.08 -8.49
C TYR A 283 -11.72 13.06 -7.45
N GLY A 284 -11.03 14.19 -7.25
CA GLY A 284 -10.01 14.32 -6.20
C GLY A 284 -10.60 14.16 -4.78
N ALA A 285 -11.77 14.75 -4.51
CA ALA A 285 -12.49 14.59 -3.25
C ALA A 285 -12.91 13.13 -3.03
N TYR A 286 -13.47 12.49 -4.07
CA TYR A 286 -13.81 11.07 -4.05
C TYR A 286 -12.59 10.22 -3.67
N PHE A 287 -11.42 10.43 -4.29
CA PHE A 287 -10.21 9.65 -4.03
C PHE A 287 -9.76 9.74 -2.56
N LYS A 288 -9.84 10.93 -1.96
CA LYS A 288 -9.52 11.13 -0.55
C LYS A 288 -10.52 10.43 0.36
N LEU A 289 -11.82 10.58 0.08
CA LEU A 289 -12.89 9.91 0.85
C LEU A 289 -12.80 8.38 0.73
N GLN A 290 -12.59 7.86 -0.47
CA GLN A 290 -12.41 6.43 -0.73
C GLN A 290 -11.26 5.85 0.10
N SER A 291 -10.15 6.58 0.25
CA SER A 291 -8.97 6.11 0.97
C SER A 291 -9.29 5.69 2.40
N PHE A 292 -10.22 6.37 3.09
CA PHE A 292 -10.62 6.00 4.45
C PHE A 292 -11.27 4.62 4.54
N PHE A 293 -11.93 4.15 3.48
CA PHE A 293 -12.58 2.84 3.45
C PHE A 293 -11.68 1.76 2.87
N PHE A 294 -10.82 2.13 1.92
CA PHE A 294 -9.94 1.18 1.25
C PHE A 294 -8.67 0.89 2.04
N MET A 295 -8.13 1.86 2.79
CA MET A 295 -6.95 1.64 3.64
C MET A 295 -7.14 0.52 4.67
N PRO A 296 -8.28 0.40 5.39
CA PRO A 296 -8.53 -0.76 6.23
C PRO A 296 -8.52 -2.09 5.47
N VAL A 297 -9.03 -2.14 4.23
CA VAL A 297 -8.99 -3.36 3.41
C VAL A 297 -7.56 -3.72 3.02
N PHE A 298 -6.69 -2.74 2.72
CA PHE A 298 -5.27 -2.99 2.52
C PHE A 298 -4.60 -3.49 3.81
N GLY A 299 -4.98 -2.96 4.98
CA GLY A 299 -4.56 -3.48 6.28
C GLY A 299 -5.01 -4.93 6.50
N LEU A 300 -6.24 -5.28 6.12
CA LEU A 300 -6.76 -6.65 6.14
C LEU A 300 -5.90 -7.58 5.27
N ASN A 301 -5.51 -7.14 4.07
CA ASN A 301 -4.65 -7.90 3.16
C ASN A 301 -3.26 -8.16 3.75
N ASN A 302 -2.70 -7.20 4.48
CA ASN A 302 -1.42 -7.40 5.19
C ASN A 302 -1.50 -8.49 6.26
N GLY A 303 -2.71 -8.80 6.75
CA GLY A 303 -2.97 -9.97 7.60
C GLY A 303 -3.22 -11.27 6.80
N ILE A 304 -3.92 -11.18 5.67
CA ILE A 304 -4.27 -12.35 4.83
C ILE A 304 -3.03 -12.99 4.21
N VAL A 305 -2.14 -12.18 3.63
CA VAL A 305 -0.97 -12.67 2.88
C VAL A 305 -0.08 -13.58 3.72
N PRO A 306 0.32 -13.23 4.95
CA PRO A 306 1.12 -14.11 5.80
C PRO A 306 0.38 -15.40 6.20
N ILE A 307 -0.93 -15.30 6.52
CA ILE A 307 -1.72 -16.48 6.92
C ILE A 307 -1.83 -17.48 5.76
N VAL A 308 -2.16 -16.99 4.57
CA VAL A 308 -2.26 -17.85 3.38
C VAL A 308 -0.89 -18.42 3.00
N GLY A 309 0.17 -17.60 3.00
CA GLY A 309 1.54 -18.03 2.71
C GLY A 309 2.01 -19.12 3.68
N TYR A 310 1.81 -18.93 4.98
CA TYR A 310 2.15 -19.92 6.01
C TYR A 310 1.40 -21.23 5.81
N ASN A 311 0.07 -21.17 5.67
CA ASN A 311 -0.75 -22.38 5.52
C ASN A 311 -0.47 -23.10 4.17
N TYR A 312 -0.05 -22.36 3.14
CA TYR A 312 0.43 -22.95 1.88
C TYR A 312 1.74 -23.72 2.09
N GLY A 313 2.72 -23.13 2.80
CA GLY A 313 3.95 -23.82 3.19
C GLY A 313 3.71 -25.05 4.08
N ALA A 314 2.75 -24.93 5.02
CA ALA A 314 2.34 -25.99 5.93
C ALA A 314 1.39 -27.04 5.30
N ARG A 315 1.07 -26.91 4.01
CA ARG A 315 0.15 -27.80 3.25
C ARG A 315 -1.27 -27.91 3.80
N LYS A 316 -1.75 -26.90 4.52
CA LYS A 316 -3.08 -26.88 5.16
C LYS A 316 -4.14 -26.25 4.23
N LYS A 317 -4.55 -27.00 3.20
CA LYS A 317 -5.48 -26.56 2.16
C LYS A 317 -6.79 -25.96 2.70
N GLU A 318 -7.47 -26.67 3.60
CA GLU A 318 -8.75 -26.19 4.14
C GLU A 318 -8.66 -24.85 4.85
N ARG A 319 -7.57 -24.63 5.57
CA ARG A 319 -7.33 -23.36 6.26
C ARG A 319 -7.16 -22.19 5.29
N ILE A 320 -6.54 -22.43 4.13
CA ILE A 320 -6.44 -21.43 3.06
C ILE A 320 -7.84 -21.04 2.59
N TYR A 321 -8.70 -22.00 2.24
CA TYR A 321 -10.06 -21.72 1.77
C TYR A 321 -10.90 -20.99 2.82
N ARG A 322 -10.81 -21.37 4.09
CA ARG A 322 -11.50 -20.67 5.18
C ARG A 322 -10.98 -19.26 5.37
N THR A 323 -9.67 -19.04 5.30
CA THR A 323 -9.06 -17.69 5.37
C THR A 323 -9.55 -16.81 4.21
N ILE A 324 -9.64 -17.35 3.00
CA ILE A 324 -10.18 -16.64 1.83
C ILE A 324 -11.63 -16.20 2.10
N ARG A 325 -12.47 -17.13 2.56
CA ARG A 325 -13.88 -16.84 2.84
C ARG A 325 -14.05 -15.74 3.89
N TYR A 326 -13.34 -15.82 5.01
CA TYR A 326 -13.38 -14.79 6.04
C TYR A 326 -12.78 -13.46 5.54
N GLY A 327 -11.70 -13.49 4.77
CA GLY A 327 -11.09 -12.30 4.19
C GLY A 327 -12.04 -11.56 3.28
N VAL A 328 -12.70 -12.26 2.35
CA VAL A 328 -13.72 -11.66 1.47
C VAL A 328 -14.89 -11.12 2.28
N LEU A 329 -15.40 -11.88 3.25
CA LEU A 329 -16.53 -11.46 4.09
C LEU A 329 -16.21 -10.14 4.84
N TYR A 330 -15.05 -10.08 5.51
CA TYR A 330 -14.67 -8.89 6.26
C TYR A 330 -14.42 -7.69 5.36
N ALA A 331 -13.77 -7.88 4.20
CA ALA A 331 -13.56 -6.82 3.23
C ALA A 331 -14.88 -6.27 2.67
N VAL A 332 -15.83 -7.17 2.35
CA VAL A 332 -17.19 -6.78 1.90
C VAL A 332 -17.91 -6.01 3.00
N CYS A 333 -17.86 -6.45 4.25
CA CYS A 333 -18.48 -5.72 5.37
C CYS A 333 -17.89 -4.31 5.51
N ILE A 334 -16.56 -4.16 5.43
CA ILE A 334 -15.90 -2.85 5.54
C ILE A 334 -16.33 -1.92 4.39
N LEU A 335 -16.29 -2.41 3.15
CA LEU A 335 -16.65 -1.59 1.99
C LEU A 335 -18.16 -1.38 1.85
N ALA A 336 -18.99 -2.27 2.39
CA ALA A 336 -20.43 -2.05 2.49
C ALA A 336 -20.77 -0.88 3.42
N VAL A 337 -20.05 -0.70 4.52
CA VAL A 337 -20.18 0.51 5.35
C VAL A 337 -19.83 1.76 4.54
N GLY A 338 -18.75 1.72 3.73
CA GLY A 338 -18.41 2.81 2.83
C GLY A 338 -19.52 3.10 1.82
N LEU A 339 -20.06 2.06 1.17
CA LEU A 339 -21.20 2.20 0.25
C LEU A 339 -22.40 2.88 0.96
N LEU A 340 -22.80 2.39 2.12
CA LEU A 340 -23.93 2.95 2.86
C LEU A 340 -23.75 4.43 3.20
N LEU A 341 -22.54 4.84 3.61
CA LEU A 341 -22.23 6.24 3.91
C LEU A 341 -22.24 7.11 2.67
N PHE A 342 -21.71 6.63 1.55
CA PHE A 342 -21.72 7.35 0.27
C PHE A 342 -23.15 7.50 -0.31
N GLU A 343 -24.03 6.55 -0.04
CA GLU A 343 -25.44 6.63 -0.44
C GLU A 343 -26.26 7.54 0.50
N ALA A 344 -26.08 7.39 1.83
CA ALA A 344 -26.91 8.05 2.81
C ALA A 344 -26.56 9.55 2.99
N ILE A 345 -25.25 9.89 3.05
CA ILE A 345 -24.79 11.23 3.43
C ILE A 345 -23.72 11.80 2.49
N PRO A 346 -23.82 11.66 1.15
CA PRO A 346 -22.77 12.13 0.23
C PRO A 346 -22.52 13.63 0.34
N GLY A 347 -23.56 14.44 0.57
CA GLY A 347 -23.44 15.88 0.74
C GLY A 347 -22.63 16.28 1.98
N VAL A 348 -22.82 15.56 3.10
CA VAL A 348 -22.04 15.79 4.34
C VAL A 348 -20.58 15.41 4.13
N LEU A 349 -20.31 14.32 3.44
CA LEU A 349 -18.93 13.90 3.13
C LEU A 349 -18.20 14.94 2.26
N LEU A 350 -18.90 15.56 1.31
CA LEU A 350 -18.34 16.61 0.45
C LEU A 350 -18.10 17.91 1.20
N GLN A 351 -18.87 18.22 2.26
CA GLN A 351 -18.69 19.43 3.05
C GLN A 351 -17.29 19.56 3.66
N ALA A 352 -16.60 18.44 3.90
CA ALA A 352 -15.20 18.44 4.35
C ALA A 352 -14.24 19.15 3.37
N PHE A 353 -14.66 19.36 2.12
CA PHE A 353 -13.86 20.03 1.07
C PHE A 353 -14.36 21.43 0.71
N SER A 354 -15.21 22.05 1.55
CA SER A 354 -15.79 23.37 1.28
C SER A 354 -16.37 23.50 -0.14
N PRO A 355 -17.34 22.64 -0.51
CA PRO A 355 -17.79 22.50 -1.88
C PRO A 355 -18.60 23.73 -2.34
N SER A 356 -18.41 24.12 -3.61
CA SER A 356 -19.34 25.03 -4.30
C SER A 356 -20.68 24.32 -4.60
N GLU A 357 -21.72 25.08 -4.94
CA GLU A 357 -23.01 24.48 -5.36
C GLU A 357 -22.84 23.55 -6.56
N ASN A 358 -22.02 23.94 -7.54
CA ASN A 358 -21.69 23.11 -8.70
C ASN A 358 -20.96 21.81 -8.29
N MET A 359 -20.07 21.89 -7.31
CA MET A 359 -19.36 20.70 -6.80
C MET A 359 -20.33 19.74 -6.10
N LEU A 360 -21.31 20.23 -5.38
CA LEU A 360 -22.38 19.41 -4.79
C LEU A 360 -23.28 18.78 -5.85
N ALA A 361 -23.69 19.58 -6.86
CA ALA A 361 -24.56 19.11 -7.94
C ALA A 361 -23.93 17.96 -8.75
N ILE A 362 -22.62 18.01 -9.00
CA ILE A 362 -21.89 16.93 -9.71
C ILE A 362 -21.47 15.83 -8.74
N GLY A 363 -21.05 16.18 -7.53
CA GLY A 363 -20.40 15.28 -6.57
C GLY A 363 -21.37 14.32 -5.90
N ILE A 364 -22.57 14.75 -5.51
CA ILE A 364 -23.56 13.87 -4.88
C ILE A 364 -23.93 12.68 -5.79
N PRO A 365 -24.35 12.90 -7.06
CA PRO A 365 -24.60 11.80 -7.96
C PRO A 365 -23.34 10.97 -8.29
N ALA A 366 -22.16 11.61 -8.34
CA ALA A 366 -20.90 10.94 -8.58
C ALA A 366 -20.59 9.94 -7.46
N LEU A 367 -20.61 10.37 -6.20
CA LEU A 367 -20.31 9.52 -5.05
C LEU A 367 -21.25 8.30 -4.99
N ARG A 368 -22.55 8.51 -5.19
CA ARG A 368 -23.53 7.42 -5.21
C ARG A 368 -23.26 6.41 -6.32
N ARG A 369 -23.07 6.87 -7.55
CA ARG A 369 -22.82 5.98 -8.70
C ARG A 369 -21.52 5.20 -8.55
N ILE A 370 -20.47 5.87 -8.12
CA ILE A 370 -19.17 5.22 -7.92
C ILE A 370 -19.24 4.20 -6.79
N ALA A 371 -19.87 4.52 -5.66
CA ALA A 371 -19.88 3.64 -4.48
C ALA A 371 -20.48 2.25 -4.73
N VAL A 372 -21.33 2.10 -5.74
CA VAL A 372 -21.92 0.80 -6.12
C VAL A 372 -20.85 -0.29 -6.34
N HIS A 373 -19.64 0.08 -6.79
CA HIS A 373 -18.58 -0.89 -7.02
C HIS A 373 -17.89 -1.40 -5.74
N PHE A 374 -18.03 -0.75 -4.59
CA PHE A 374 -17.29 -1.05 -3.36
C PHE A 374 -17.36 -2.52 -2.92
N PRO A 375 -18.53 -3.17 -2.83
CA PRO A 375 -18.58 -4.58 -2.43
C PRO A 375 -17.88 -5.52 -3.42
N ILE A 376 -17.93 -5.18 -4.72
CA ILE A 376 -17.27 -5.95 -5.78
C ILE A 376 -15.75 -5.77 -5.68
N ALA A 377 -15.30 -4.54 -5.41
CA ALA A 377 -13.89 -4.21 -5.22
C ALA A 377 -13.29 -4.98 -4.04
N ALA A 378 -14.05 -5.22 -2.96
CA ALA A 378 -13.61 -6.04 -1.84
C ALA A 378 -13.15 -7.44 -2.30
N PHE A 379 -13.93 -8.10 -3.14
CA PHE A 379 -13.59 -9.40 -3.69
C PHE A 379 -12.34 -9.33 -4.60
N CYS A 380 -12.24 -8.31 -5.46
CA CYS A 380 -11.11 -8.14 -6.36
C CYS A 380 -9.80 -7.90 -5.60
N ILE A 381 -9.82 -7.05 -4.57
CA ILE A 381 -8.66 -6.70 -3.76
C ILE A 381 -8.16 -7.92 -2.98
N VAL A 382 -9.06 -8.63 -2.29
CA VAL A 382 -8.70 -9.84 -1.54
C VAL A 382 -8.22 -10.94 -2.49
N GLY A 383 -8.91 -11.18 -3.61
CA GLY A 383 -8.52 -12.17 -4.62
C GLY A 383 -7.12 -11.91 -5.19
N GLY A 384 -6.80 -10.66 -5.47
CA GLY A 384 -5.45 -10.25 -5.90
C GLY A 384 -4.39 -10.57 -4.85
N SER A 385 -4.65 -10.26 -3.57
CA SER A 385 -3.72 -10.53 -2.46
C SER A 385 -3.49 -12.04 -2.25
N ILE A 386 -4.52 -12.85 -2.45
CA ILE A 386 -4.40 -14.32 -2.39
C ILE A 386 -3.51 -14.83 -3.54
N CYS A 387 -3.68 -14.32 -4.75
CA CYS A 387 -2.80 -14.65 -5.86
C CYS A 387 -1.34 -14.30 -5.55
N GLN A 388 -1.07 -13.16 -4.91
CA GLN A 388 0.27 -12.79 -4.44
C GLN A 388 0.79 -13.77 -3.39
N ALA A 389 0.00 -14.09 -2.36
CA ALA A 389 0.36 -15.05 -1.31
C ALA A 389 0.65 -16.46 -1.85
N LEU A 390 -0.06 -16.88 -2.92
CA LEU A 390 0.21 -18.11 -3.64
C LEU A 390 1.36 -18.01 -4.68
N GLY A 391 2.11 -16.87 -4.71
CA GLY A 391 3.23 -16.62 -5.63
C GLY A 391 2.84 -16.49 -7.09
N LYS A 392 1.58 -16.16 -7.36
CA LYS A 392 1.04 -15.90 -8.69
C LYS A 392 0.75 -14.41 -8.89
N SER A 393 1.69 -13.55 -8.48
CA SER A 393 1.52 -12.09 -8.52
C SER A 393 1.25 -11.55 -9.93
N LEU A 394 1.69 -12.24 -10.97
CA LEU A 394 1.33 -11.90 -12.35
C LEU A 394 -0.19 -11.94 -12.59
N TYR A 395 -0.93 -12.83 -11.93
CA TYR A 395 -2.39 -12.87 -12.06
C TYR A 395 -3.02 -11.61 -11.43
N SER A 396 -2.52 -11.20 -10.27
CA SER A 396 -2.93 -9.94 -9.62
C SER A 396 -2.60 -8.72 -10.51
N PHE A 397 -1.43 -8.70 -11.12
CA PHE A 397 -1.02 -7.65 -12.05
C PHE A 397 -1.95 -7.59 -13.27
N PHE A 398 -2.20 -8.71 -13.95
CA PHE A 398 -3.10 -8.73 -15.10
C PHE A 398 -4.53 -8.31 -14.73
N THR A 399 -5.03 -8.72 -13.57
CA THR A 399 -6.33 -8.25 -13.07
C THR A 399 -6.34 -6.74 -12.91
N SER A 400 -5.25 -6.15 -12.38
CA SER A 400 -5.12 -4.70 -12.21
C SER A 400 -5.06 -3.97 -13.57
N VAL A 401 -4.32 -4.50 -14.54
CA VAL A 401 -4.27 -3.98 -15.92
C VAL A 401 -5.66 -4.02 -16.57
N ILE A 402 -6.33 -5.18 -16.49
CA ILE A 402 -7.68 -5.34 -17.05
C ILE A 402 -8.64 -4.34 -16.43
N ARG A 403 -8.64 -4.20 -15.11
CA ARG A 403 -9.50 -3.27 -14.39
C ARG A 403 -9.26 -1.83 -14.81
N GLN A 404 -8.01 -1.37 -14.78
CA GLN A 404 -7.68 0.04 -14.88
C GLN A 404 -7.51 0.50 -16.33
N ILE A 405 -6.76 -0.25 -17.13
CA ILE A 405 -6.41 0.17 -18.50
C ILE A 405 -7.41 -0.36 -19.53
N VAL A 406 -7.83 -1.63 -19.39
CA VAL A 406 -8.69 -2.26 -20.42
C VAL A 406 -10.17 -1.95 -20.20
N ALA A 407 -10.61 -1.82 -18.93
CA ALA A 407 -12.02 -1.60 -18.62
C ALA A 407 -12.34 -0.14 -18.24
N LEU A 408 -11.64 0.40 -17.21
CA LEU A 408 -11.98 1.71 -16.62
C LEU A 408 -11.80 2.85 -17.64
N ILE A 409 -10.64 2.97 -18.26
CA ILE A 409 -10.34 4.08 -19.17
C ILE A 409 -11.16 4.03 -20.44
N PRO A 410 -11.30 2.89 -21.15
CA PRO A 410 -12.19 2.82 -22.30
C PRO A 410 -13.66 3.07 -21.94
N ALA A 411 -14.15 2.53 -20.83
CA ALA A 411 -15.51 2.80 -20.37
C ALA A 411 -15.73 4.29 -20.06
N ALA A 412 -14.78 4.95 -19.37
CA ALA A 412 -14.83 6.37 -19.09
C ALA A 412 -14.85 7.19 -20.38
N TYR A 413 -13.99 6.84 -21.34
CA TYR A 413 -13.94 7.51 -22.64
C TYR A 413 -15.24 7.33 -23.44
N LEU A 414 -15.75 6.10 -23.57
CA LEU A 414 -17.02 5.84 -24.29
C LEU A 414 -18.21 6.55 -23.64
N LEU A 415 -18.27 6.54 -22.29
CA LEU A 415 -19.33 7.24 -21.57
C LEU A 415 -19.17 8.77 -21.66
N SER A 416 -17.96 9.30 -21.83
CA SER A 416 -17.73 10.73 -22.07
C SER A 416 -18.35 11.21 -23.37
N LEU A 417 -18.42 10.36 -24.39
CA LEU A 417 -19.05 10.69 -25.68
C LEU A 417 -20.56 10.95 -25.58
N THR A 418 -21.19 10.56 -24.48
CA THR A 418 -22.63 10.87 -24.23
C THR A 418 -22.84 12.34 -23.85
N GLY A 419 -21.82 13.15 -23.71
CA GLY A 419 -21.89 14.55 -23.33
C GLY A 419 -22.28 14.84 -21.88
N SER A 420 -22.47 13.80 -21.04
CA SER A 420 -22.86 13.94 -19.63
C SER A 420 -21.76 13.42 -18.69
N VAL A 421 -21.20 14.31 -17.87
CA VAL A 421 -20.25 13.92 -16.81
C VAL A 421 -20.86 12.90 -15.84
N GLY A 422 -22.18 12.99 -15.62
CA GLY A 422 -22.92 12.05 -14.79
C GLY A 422 -22.81 10.60 -15.26
N ASN A 423 -22.77 10.37 -16.57
CA ASN A 423 -22.64 9.03 -17.14
C ASN A 423 -21.22 8.48 -16.97
N VAL A 424 -20.20 9.34 -17.00
CA VAL A 424 -18.79 8.92 -16.85
C VAL A 424 -18.57 8.16 -15.56
N TRP A 425 -19.23 8.51 -14.46
CA TRP A 425 -19.07 7.85 -13.17
C TRP A 425 -19.46 6.37 -13.15
N TRP A 426 -20.24 5.89 -14.10
CA TRP A 426 -20.56 4.48 -14.26
C TRP A 426 -19.37 3.63 -14.74
N CYS A 427 -18.29 4.26 -15.21
CA CYS A 427 -17.08 3.52 -15.60
C CYS A 427 -16.50 2.69 -14.44
N PHE A 428 -16.65 3.15 -13.19
CA PHE A 428 -16.15 2.44 -12.00
C PHE A 428 -16.89 1.11 -11.76
N PRO A 429 -18.24 1.08 -11.64
CA PRO A 429 -18.96 -0.18 -11.54
C PRO A 429 -18.72 -1.12 -12.73
N ILE A 430 -18.69 -0.60 -13.95
CA ILE A 430 -18.43 -1.41 -15.16
C ILE A 430 -17.05 -2.05 -15.09
N ALA A 431 -16.02 -1.27 -14.79
CA ALA A 431 -14.66 -1.77 -14.69
C ALA A 431 -14.51 -2.81 -13.57
N GLU A 432 -15.21 -2.61 -12.44
CA GLU A 432 -15.12 -3.53 -11.33
C GLU A 432 -15.82 -4.87 -11.61
N VAL A 433 -16.93 -4.88 -12.36
CA VAL A 433 -17.57 -6.14 -12.82
C VAL A 433 -16.62 -6.92 -13.73
N VAL A 434 -15.97 -6.25 -14.70
CA VAL A 434 -14.98 -6.88 -15.58
C VAL A 434 -13.80 -7.42 -14.76
N SER A 435 -13.32 -6.62 -13.79
CA SER A 435 -12.27 -7.01 -12.86
C SER A 435 -12.66 -8.24 -12.03
N ALA A 436 -13.90 -8.29 -11.54
CA ALA A 436 -14.40 -9.43 -10.76
C ALA A 436 -14.40 -10.73 -11.58
N CYS A 437 -14.80 -10.67 -12.84
CA CYS A 437 -14.72 -11.82 -13.75
C CYS A 437 -13.27 -12.28 -13.96
N ALA A 438 -12.36 -11.35 -14.21
CA ALA A 438 -10.93 -11.64 -14.35
C ALA A 438 -10.34 -12.20 -13.05
N THR A 439 -10.67 -11.58 -11.91
CA THR A 439 -10.23 -12.05 -10.58
C THR A 439 -10.74 -13.47 -10.30
N ALA A 440 -12.01 -13.74 -10.55
CA ALA A 440 -12.59 -15.07 -10.36
C ALA A 440 -11.89 -16.12 -11.24
N PHE A 441 -11.59 -15.78 -12.50
CA PHE A 441 -10.87 -16.65 -13.41
C PHE A 441 -9.45 -16.97 -12.92
N PHE A 442 -8.65 -15.93 -12.63
CA PHE A 442 -7.26 -16.09 -12.20
C PHE A 442 -7.16 -16.72 -10.81
N LEU A 443 -8.05 -16.35 -9.88
CA LEU A 443 -8.10 -16.94 -8.54
C LEU A 443 -8.42 -18.44 -8.60
N ARG A 444 -9.43 -18.83 -9.39
CA ARG A 444 -9.76 -20.26 -9.60
C ARG A 444 -8.58 -21.03 -10.19
N ARG A 445 -7.86 -20.43 -11.13
CA ARG A 445 -6.67 -21.05 -11.72
C ARG A 445 -5.55 -21.18 -10.68
N ALA A 446 -5.29 -20.13 -9.90
CA ALA A 446 -4.28 -20.17 -8.83
C ALA A 446 -4.59 -21.22 -7.77
N LEU A 447 -5.86 -21.36 -7.38
CA LEU A 447 -6.31 -22.37 -6.41
C LEU A 447 -6.22 -23.80 -6.97
N ARG A 448 -6.58 -24.01 -8.23
CA ARG A 448 -6.38 -25.32 -8.90
C ARG A 448 -4.90 -25.71 -8.97
N ASP A 449 -4.03 -24.76 -9.32
CA ASP A 449 -2.58 -25.01 -9.35
C ASP A 449 -2.05 -25.36 -7.95
N MET A 450 -2.57 -24.67 -6.91
CA MET A 450 -2.26 -24.98 -5.52
C MET A 450 -2.71 -26.38 -5.15
N ASP A 451 -3.96 -26.73 -5.43
CA ASP A 451 -4.53 -28.05 -5.12
C ASP A 451 -3.71 -29.17 -5.76
N ARG A 452 -3.40 -29.04 -7.05
CA ARG A 452 -2.59 -30.02 -7.79
C ARG A 452 -1.21 -30.23 -7.17
N LYS A 453 -0.55 -29.14 -6.77
CA LYS A 453 0.77 -29.22 -6.14
C LYS A 453 0.74 -29.86 -4.76
N LEU A 454 -0.30 -29.61 -3.98
CA LEU A 454 -0.45 -30.18 -2.65
C LEU A 454 -0.78 -31.68 -2.71
N THR A 455 -1.62 -32.11 -3.66
CA THR A 455 -1.97 -33.54 -3.85
C THR A 455 -0.77 -34.34 -4.36
N LEU A 456 -0.04 -33.87 -5.39
CA LEU A 456 1.15 -34.53 -5.93
C LEU A 456 2.30 -34.70 -4.94
N SER A 457 2.27 -34.04 -3.83
CA SER A 457 3.29 -34.14 -2.78
C SER A 457 2.85 -35.00 -1.60
N GLU A 458 1.66 -35.56 -1.65
CA GLU A 458 1.13 -36.56 -0.71
C GLU A 458 1.34 -38.01 -1.25
N GLU A 459 1.53 -38.14 -2.56
CA GLU A 459 2.01 -39.36 -3.22
C GLU A 459 3.56 -39.45 -3.19
#